data_b24a7efb86276d4ff54f056d69f68ff4
#
_entry.id   b24a7efb86276d4ff54f056d69f68ff4
#
_cell.length_a   1.000
_cell.length_b   1.000
_cell.length_c   1.000
_cell.angle_alpha   90.00
_cell.angle_beta   90.00
_cell.angle_gamma   90.00
#
_symmetry.space_group_name_H-M   'P 1'
#
loop_
_entity.id
_entity.type
_entity.pdbx_description
1 polymer ?
#
loop_
_entity_poly.entity_id
_entity_poly.type
_entity_poly.pdbx_seq_one_letter_code
_entity_poly.pdbx_strand_id
1 'polypeptide(L)'
;MKRIMFDIETDGLVPELTVCHSLVLLDMDTEEVLSCADQEGYTSIADGMTYLENAELLAGHNIQGFDFPALEKLFGFVYEGEIHDTLLMSRLVWSDLKNNDFNYIKKNLDYPRNLIGSHSLKAWGLRLGDKKIEYDGGWAEWSETMQDYCVQDTRANLTFYKFIMSKNPSPQSIKLEHDFAHVIRKQERQGFNFDVPAANKLLQKLQMRQAELETSLQEVFKPWDIKTPFVPKVNNKARGYVKGELTYKVKTIVFNPASRDHIADRLQVLRGWTPSKFTAQGKPQVDESVLKELD
;
A
#
# COMPACT_ATOMS: atom_id res chain seq x y z
N MET A 1 18.64 -15.72 -25.87
CA MET A 1 17.36 -15.86 -25.15
C MET A 1 16.23 -15.39 -26.06
N LYS A 2 15.17 -16.18 -26.21
CA LYS A 2 14.01 -15.81 -27.03
C LYS A 2 12.81 -15.42 -26.19
N ARG A 3 12.63 -16.08 -25.06
CA ARG A 3 11.56 -15.84 -24.09
C ARG A 3 12.20 -15.44 -22.78
N ILE A 4 12.03 -14.19 -22.39
CA ILE A 4 12.75 -13.61 -21.26
C ILE A 4 11.76 -13.21 -20.17
N MET A 5 11.99 -13.73 -18.96
CA MET A 5 11.45 -13.16 -17.72
C MET A 5 12.44 -12.12 -17.24
N PHE A 6 11.97 -10.90 -16.94
CA PHE A 6 12.85 -9.83 -16.48
C PHE A 6 12.24 -9.00 -15.36
N ASP A 7 13.11 -8.31 -14.64
CA ASP A 7 12.78 -7.38 -13.58
C ASP A 7 13.86 -6.30 -13.50
N ILE A 8 13.53 -5.10 -13.02
CA ILE A 8 14.45 -3.99 -12.84
C ILE A 8 14.34 -3.37 -11.45
N GLU A 9 15.45 -2.81 -10.97
CA GLU A 9 15.47 -1.97 -9.78
C GLU A 9 15.95 -0.56 -10.14
N THR A 10 15.29 0.45 -9.59
CA THR A 10 15.52 1.87 -9.91
C THR A 10 15.60 2.71 -8.64
N ASP A 11 16.10 3.94 -8.78
CA ASP A 11 16.21 4.92 -7.68
C ASP A 11 14.88 5.55 -7.25
N GLY A 12 13.76 5.21 -7.90
CA GLY A 12 12.45 5.78 -7.57
C GLY A 12 11.32 5.30 -8.47
N LEU A 13 10.16 5.92 -8.36
CA LEU A 13 9.00 5.65 -9.21
C LEU A 13 9.12 6.40 -10.54
N VAL A 14 8.36 5.96 -11.56
CA VAL A 14 8.49 6.46 -12.94
C VAL A 14 8.54 7.99 -13.09
N PRO A 15 7.72 8.81 -12.37
CA PRO A 15 7.83 10.26 -12.52
C PRO A 15 9.17 10.84 -12.10
N GLU A 16 9.79 10.30 -11.02
CA GLU A 16 10.99 10.84 -10.39
C GLU A 16 12.27 10.06 -10.71
N LEU A 17 12.18 8.77 -11.09
CA LEU A 17 13.36 7.92 -11.31
C LEU A 17 14.36 8.52 -12.30
N THR A 18 15.64 8.34 -12.01
CA THR A 18 16.75 8.85 -12.82
C THR A 18 17.76 7.77 -13.19
N VAL A 19 17.79 6.65 -12.49
CA VAL A 19 18.76 5.58 -12.67
C VAL A 19 18.06 4.21 -12.62
N CYS A 20 18.46 3.31 -13.52
CA CYS A 20 18.24 1.88 -13.41
C CYS A 20 19.48 1.27 -12.75
N HIS A 21 19.32 0.69 -11.57
CA HIS A 21 20.42 0.09 -10.80
C HIS A 21 20.69 -1.35 -11.19
N SER A 22 19.63 -2.09 -11.46
CA SER A 22 19.71 -3.53 -11.76
C SER A 22 18.75 -3.88 -12.89
N LEU A 23 19.18 -4.76 -13.77
CA LEU A 23 18.35 -5.41 -14.77
C LEU A 23 18.69 -6.90 -14.74
N VAL A 24 17.72 -7.73 -14.44
CA VAL A 24 17.89 -9.18 -14.43
C VAL A 24 17.05 -9.81 -15.53
N LEU A 25 17.71 -10.62 -16.35
CA LEU A 25 17.10 -11.38 -17.42
C LEU A 25 17.20 -12.88 -17.10
N LEU A 26 16.11 -13.59 -17.25
CA LEU A 26 16.07 -15.03 -17.05
C LEU A 26 15.48 -15.66 -18.31
N ASP A 27 16.25 -16.52 -18.95
CA ASP A 27 15.76 -17.32 -20.06
C ASP A 27 14.71 -18.31 -19.58
N MET A 28 13.47 -18.19 -20.08
CA MET A 28 12.35 -18.98 -19.58
C MET A 28 12.42 -20.46 -19.99
N ASP A 29 13.28 -20.81 -20.95
CA ASP A 29 13.43 -22.16 -21.48
C ASP A 29 14.61 -22.89 -20.83
N THR A 30 15.74 -22.21 -20.57
CA THR A 30 16.95 -22.79 -19.94
C THR A 30 17.08 -22.48 -18.46
N GLU A 31 16.35 -21.49 -17.95
CA GLU A 31 16.45 -20.92 -16.61
C GLU A 31 17.81 -20.28 -16.28
N GLU A 32 18.62 -20.02 -17.31
CA GLU A 32 19.85 -19.25 -17.16
C GLU A 32 19.56 -17.78 -16.84
N VAL A 33 20.29 -17.24 -15.88
CA VAL A 33 20.15 -15.86 -15.42
C VAL A 33 21.31 -15.02 -15.92
N LEU A 34 21.00 -13.91 -16.57
CA LEU A 34 21.94 -12.83 -16.87
C LEU A 34 21.62 -11.65 -15.94
N SER A 35 22.54 -11.38 -15.03
CA SER A 35 22.42 -10.29 -14.06
C SER A 35 23.23 -9.09 -14.56
N CYS A 36 22.56 -7.96 -14.79
CA CYS A 36 23.14 -6.75 -15.34
C CYS A 36 23.11 -5.60 -14.33
N ALA A 37 24.24 -4.93 -14.20
CA ALA A 37 24.40 -3.69 -13.45
C ALA A 37 25.62 -2.93 -14.02
N ASP A 38 25.63 -1.59 -13.94
CA ASP A 38 26.79 -0.81 -14.34
C ASP A 38 27.85 -0.77 -13.23
N GLN A 39 28.25 -1.98 -12.78
CA GLN A 39 29.19 -2.24 -11.69
C GLN A 39 30.25 -3.24 -12.14
N GLU A 40 31.43 -3.21 -11.49
CA GLU A 40 32.52 -4.16 -11.80
C GLU A 40 32.07 -5.61 -11.55
N GLY A 41 32.32 -6.47 -12.51
CA GLY A 41 31.97 -7.90 -12.42
C GLY A 41 30.58 -8.26 -12.95
N TYR A 42 29.77 -7.29 -13.36
CA TYR A 42 28.47 -7.51 -13.97
C TYR A 42 28.47 -7.18 -15.47
N THR A 43 27.55 -7.78 -16.20
CA THR A 43 27.20 -7.33 -17.55
C THR A 43 26.60 -5.93 -17.47
N SER A 44 26.92 -5.04 -18.42
CA SER A 44 26.34 -3.70 -18.41
C SER A 44 24.81 -3.74 -18.64
N ILE A 45 24.09 -2.75 -18.11
CA ILE A 45 22.66 -2.62 -18.37
C ILE A 45 22.41 -2.44 -19.88
N ALA A 46 23.25 -1.67 -20.56
CA ALA A 46 23.13 -1.47 -22.00
C ALA A 46 23.23 -2.77 -22.79
N ASP A 47 24.14 -3.68 -22.41
CA ASP A 47 24.24 -5.00 -23.05
C ASP A 47 23.00 -5.84 -22.72
N GLY A 48 22.48 -5.77 -21.49
CA GLY A 48 21.23 -6.41 -21.08
C GLY A 48 20.04 -5.95 -21.93
N MET A 49 19.93 -4.65 -22.21
CA MET A 49 18.88 -4.08 -23.05
C MET A 49 18.84 -4.69 -24.45
N THR A 50 20.00 -5.05 -25.04
CA THR A 50 20.04 -5.68 -26.38
C THR A 50 19.34 -7.05 -26.41
N TYR A 51 19.32 -7.76 -25.28
CA TYR A 51 18.56 -9.03 -25.17
C TYR A 51 17.06 -8.77 -25.14
N LEU A 52 16.61 -7.72 -24.42
CA LEU A 52 15.18 -7.35 -24.38
C LEU A 52 14.68 -6.93 -25.77
N GLU A 53 15.45 -6.15 -26.52
CA GLU A 53 15.11 -5.70 -27.87
C GLU A 53 14.94 -6.86 -28.86
N ASN A 54 15.72 -7.95 -28.69
CA ASN A 54 15.71 -9.10 -29.56
C ASN A 54 14.87 -10.28 -29.08
N ALA A 55 14.14 -10.14 -27.99
CA ALA A 55 13.27 -11.18 -27.47
C ALA A 55 12.01 -11.36 -28.33
N GLU A 56 11.51 -12.58 -28.42
CA GLU A 56 10.20 -12.90 -29.02
C GLU A 56 9.07 -12.67 -28.03
N LEU A 57 9.33 -12.91 -26.72
CA LEU A 57 8.40 -12.70 -25.63
C LEU A 57 9.12 -12.10 -24.43
N LEU A 58 8.56 -11.04 -23.88
CA LEU A 58 8.96 -10.47 -22.60
C LEU A 58 7.89 -10.73 -21.53
N ALA A 59 8.33 -11.29 -20.40
CA ALA A 59 7.48 -11.54 -19.26
C ALA A 59 8.03 -10.87 -17.99
N GLY A 60 7.16 -10.45 -17.09
CA GLY A 60 7.52 -9.86 -15.80
C GLY A 60 6.29 -9.57 -14.96
N HIS A 61 6.47 -8.97 -13.78
CA HIS A 61 5.37 -8.66 -12.88
C HIS A 61 5.06 -7.16 -12.85
N ASN A 62 3.92 -6.75 -13.37
CA ASN A 62 3.53 -5.34 -13.52
C ASN A 62 4.43 -4.56 -14.50
N ILE A 63 5.04 -5.24 -15.44
CA ILE A 63 6.01 -4.63 -16.38
C ILE A 63 5.36 -3.55 -17.25
N GLN A 64 4.09 -3.69 -17.61
CA GLN A 64 3.37 -2.63 -18.33
C GLN A 64 3.12 -1.40 -17.45
N GLY A 65 3.07 -1.58 -16.14
CA GLY A 65 2.82 -0.50 -15.18
C GLY A 65 4.07 0.23 -14.72
N PHE A 66 5.22 -0.45 -14.74
CA PHE A 66 6.45 0.10 -14.17
C PHE A 66 7.66 -0.07 -15.08
N ASP A 67 8.07 -1.30 -15.38
CA ASP A 67 9.37 -1.56 -16.05
C ASP A 67 9.45 -0.96 -17.45
N PHE A 68 8.45 -1.18 -18.29
CA PHE A 68 8.43 -0.57 -19.62
C PHE A 68 8.43 0.97 -19.59
N PRO A 69 7.57 1.64 -18.80
CA PRO A 69 7.66 3.09 -18.62
C PRO A 69 9.00 3.59 -18.09
N ALA A 70 9.65 2.83 -17.20
CA ALA A 70 10.96 3.18 -16.68
C ALA A 70 12.05 3.05 -17.74
N LEU A 71 12.06 1.94 -18.47
CA LEU A 71 13.00 1.69 -19.57
C LEU A 71 12.76 2.65 -20.75
N GLU A 72 11.50 3.00 -21.06
CA GLU A 72 11.17 4.03 -22.05
C GLU A 72 11.78 5.38 -21.65
N LYS A 73 11.61 5.78 -20.37
CA LYS A 73 12.12 7.05 -19.85
C LYS A 73 13.65 7.13 -19.85
N LEU A 74 14.32 6.06 -19.42
CA LEU A 74 15.77 6.05 -19.23
C LEU A 74 16.55 5.77 -20.51
N PHE A 75 16.05 4.89 -21.36
CA PHE A 75 16.77 4.35 -22.52
C PHE A 75 16.03 4.55 -23.84
N GLY A 76 14.81 5.10 -23.84
CA GLY A 76 13.98 5.19 -25.04
C GLY A 76 13.49 3.83 -25.54
N PHE A 77 13.45 2.82 -24.65
CA PHE A 77 13.08 1.46 -25.00
C PHE A 77 11.60 1.34 -25.35
N VAL A 78 11.30 0.78 -26.50
CA VAL A 78 9.95 0.46 -26.96
C VAL A 78 9.93 -0.99 -27.42
N TYR A 79 8.99 -1.77 -26.92
CA TYR A 79 8.86 -3.17 -27.28
C TYR A 79 7.50 -3.44 -27.94
N GLU A 80 7.53 -4.07 -29.12
CA GLU A 80 6.34 -4.38 -29.93
C GLU A 80 6.06 -5.90 -30.02
N GLY A 81 6.88 -6.72 -29.35
CA GLY A 81 6.72 -8.18 -29.32
C GLY A 81 5.62 -8.65 -28.35
N GLU A 82 5.59 -9.95 -28.12
CA GLU A 82 4.64 -10.56 -27.19
C GLU A 82 4.97 -10.22 -25.73
N ILE A 83 3.96 -9.81 -24.95
CA ILE A 83 4.11 -9.39 -23.56
C ILE A 83 3.25 -10.28 -22.67
N HIS A 84 3.84 -10.81 -21.59
CA HIS A 84 3.14 -11.52 -20.55
C HIS A 84 3.38 -10.85 -19.17
N ASP A 85 2.46 -9.98 -18.76
CA ASP A 85 2.47 -9.35 -17.42
C ASP A 85 1.76 -10.25 -16.42
N THR A 86 2.50 -10.85 -15.50
CA THR A 86 1.96 -11.82 -14.54
C THR A 86 0.96 -11.20 -13.55
N LEU A 87 1.02 -9.88 -13.30
CA LEU A 87 -0.01 -9.19 -12.52
C LEU A 87 -1.36 -9.21 -13.25
N LEU A 88 -1.39 -8.88 -14.54
CA LEU A 88 -2.60 -8.88 -15.35
C LEU A 88 -3.13 -10.31 -15.51
N MET A 89 -2.24 -11.24 -15.87
CA MET A 89 -2.60 -12.64 -16.00
C MET A 89 -3.18 -13.24 -14.72
N SER A 90 -2.63 -12.88 -13.57
CA SER A 90 -3.15 -13.34 -12.28
C SER A 90 -4.54 -12.78 -11.96
N ARG A 91 -4.80 -11.53 -12.31
CA ARG A 91 -6.13 -10.91 -12.16
C ARG A 91 -7.17 -11.56 -13.05
N LEU A 92 -6.77 -11.94 -14.27
CA LEU A 92 -7.62 -12.69 -15.20
C LEU A 92 -7.98 -14.08 -14.65
N VAL A 93 -6.99 -14.84 -14.18
CA VAL A 93 -7.18 -16.23 -13.74
C VAL A 93 -7.88 -16.33 -12.38
N TRP A 94 -7.58 -15.42 -11.45
CA TRP A 94 -8.14 -15.41 -10.08
C TRP A 94 -8.89 -14.11 -9.78
N SER A 95 -9.93 -13.82 -10.53
CA SER A 95 -10.76 -12.62 -10.34
C SER A 95 -11.41 -12.53 -8.94
N ASP A 96 -11.61 -13.65 -8.26
CA ASP A 96 -12.18 -13.74 -6.90
C ASP A 96 -11.14 -14.17 -5.85
N LEU A 97 -9.90 -13.70 -6.00
CA LEU A 97 -8.77 -14.08 -5.14
C LEU A 97 -9.03 -13.80 -3.66
N LYS A 98 -9.73 -12.72 -3.35
CA LYS A 98 -10.04 -12.34 -1.97
C LYS A 98 -10.83 -13.40 -1.22
N ASN A 99 -11.87 -13.96 -1.83
CA ASN A 99 -12.67 -15.04 -1.22
C ASN A 99 -11.88 -16.34 -1.13
N ASN A 100 -11.03 -16.62 -2.13
CA ASN A 100 -10.11 -17.75 -2.08
C ASN A 100 -9.16 -17.65 -0.89
N ASP A 101 -8.61 -16.46 -0.64
CA ASP A 101 -7.73 -16.21 0.51
C ASP A 101 -8.45 -16.38 1.85
N PHE A 102 -9.70 -15.97 1.99
CA PHE A 102 -10.45 -16.24 3.23
C PHE A 102 -10.58 -17.75 3.54
N ASN A 103 -10.63 -18.60 2.53
CA ASN A 103 -10.60 -20.04 2.72
C ASN A 103 -9.18 -20.57 3.02
N TYR A 104 -8.16 -19.96 2.40
CA TYR A 104 -6.75 -20.30 2.62
C TYR A 104 -6.31 -19.98 4.05
N ILE A 105 -6.68 -18.82 4.60
CA ILE A 105 -6.31 -18.36 5.94
C ILE A 105 -6.87 -19.28 7.03
N LYS A 106 -8.03 -19.90 6.82
CA LYS A 106 -8.58 -20.89 7.78
C LYS A 106 -7.62 -22.03 8.09
N LYS A 107 -6.71 -22.33 7.14
CA LYS A 107 -5.69 -23.38 7.25
C LYS A 107 -4.28 -22.85 7.52
N ASN A 108 -4.03 -21.57 7.23
CA ASN A 108 -2.73 -20.89 7.32
C ASN A 108 -2.89 -19.60 8.10
N LEU A 109 -2.94 -19.72 9.44
CA LEU A 109 -3.21 -18.61 10.36
C LEU A 109 -2.18 -17.48 10.33
N ASP A 110 -0.96 -17.79 9.87
CA ASP A 110 0.16 -16.84 9.80
C ASP A 110 0.17 -16.01 8.50
N TYR A 111 -0.80 -16.21 7.58
CA TYR A 111 -0.86 -15.43 6.36
C TYR A 111 -1.20 -13.95 6.67
N PRO A 112 -0.39 -12.98 6.19
CA PRO A 112 -0.58 -11.56 6.51
C PRO A 112 -1.93 -11.04 6.01
N ARG A 113 -2.74 -10.49 6.89
CA ARG A 113 -4.10 -10.02 6.57
C ARG A 113 -4.12 -8.88 5.53
N ASN A 114 -3.07 -8.06 5.49
CA ASN A 114 -2.91 -6.97 4.51
C ASN A 114 -2.62 -7.47 3.10
N LEU A 115 -2.29 -8.76 2.92
CA LEU A 115 -2.08 -9.38 1.62
C LEU A 115 -3.30 -10.16 1.09
N ILE A 116 -4.41 -10.17 1.83
CA ILE A 116 -5.66 -10.81 1.40
C ILE A 116 -6.18 -10.14 0.13
N GLY A 117 -6.38 -10.92 -0.93
CA GLY A 117 -6.81 -10.44 -2.24
C GLY A 117 -5.71 -9.70 -3.03
N SER A 118 -4.49 -9.65 -2.51
CA SER A 118 -3.36 -9.04 -3.20
C SER A 118 -2.81 -9.95 -4.30
N HIS A 119 -2.61 -9.38 -5.49
CA HIS A 119 -1.97 -10.04 -6.62
C HIS A 119 -0.46 -9.74 -6.71
N SER A 120 0.14 -9.09 -5.71
CA SER A 120 1.58 -8.79 -5.69
C SER A 120 2.43 -10.08 -5.70
N LEU A 121 3.64 -9.99 -6.23
CA LEU A 121 4.59 -11.11 -6.28
C LEU A 121 4.88 -11.65 -4.88
N LYS A 122 5.02 -10.77 -3.86
CA LYS A 122 5.15 -11.14 -2.45
C LYS A 122 3.97 -12.02 -1.98
N ALA A 123 2.74 -11.64 -2.29
CA ALA A 123 1.56 -12.40 -1.87
C ALA A 123 1.48 -13.76 -2.58
N TRP A 124 1.88 -13.83 -3.84
CA TRP A 124 1.94 -15.09 -4.58
C TRP A 124 3.07 -15.99 -4.12
N GLY A 125 4.25 -15.46 -3.80
CA GLY A 125 5.34 -16.21 -3.19
C GLY A 125 4.87 -16.94 -1.91
N LEU A 126 4.19 -16.22 -1.01
CA LEU A 126 3.64 -16.83 0.21
C LEU A 126 2.60 -17.92 -0.07
N ARG A 127 1.73 -17.76 -1.09
CA ARG A 127 0.74 -18.79 -1.47
C ARG A 127 1.38 -20.03 -2.08
N LEU A 128 2.48 -19.85 -2.80
CA LEU A 128 3.23 -20.95 -3.45
C LEU A 128 4.26 -21.60 -2.51
N GLY A 129 4.43 -21.05 -1.29
CA GLY A 129 5.41 -21.56 -0.32
C GLY A 129 6.85 -21.12 -0.62
N ASP A 130 7.02 -20.16 -1.52
CA ASP A 130 8.31 -19.55 -1.83
C ASP A 130 8.51 -18.33 -0.91
N LYS A 131 9.50 -18.42 0.00
CA LYS A 131 9.81 -17.33 0.92
C LYS A 131 10.68 -16.31 0.20
N LYS A 132 10.07 -15.21 -0.21
CA LYS A 132 10.77 -14.06 -0.74
C LYS A 132 11.73 -13.46 0.29
N ILE A 133 12.94 -13.10 -0.12
CA ILE A 133 13.84 -12.24 0.67
C ILE A 133 13.16 -10.87 0.77
N GLU A 134 13.11 -10.29 1.97
CA GLU A 134 12.68 -8.90 2.11
C GLU A 134 13.90 -8.01 1.91
N TYR A 135 13.82 -7.07 0.97
CA TYR A 135 14.81 -6.03 0.81
C TYR A 135 14.40 -4.83 1.69
N ASP A 136 15.27 -4.49 2.62
CA ASP A 136 15.11 -3.36 3.56
C ASP A 136 16.18 -2.28 3.35
N GLY A 137 16.97 -2.40 2.27
CA GLY A 137 17.98 -1.42 1.86
C GLY A 137 17.38 -0.14 1.25
N GLY A 138 18.24 0.86 1.05
CA GLY A 138 17.88 2.08 0.33
C GLY A 138 17.80 1.86 -1.18
N TRP A 139 17.04 2.71 -1.87
CA TRP A 139 16.88 2.67 -3.34
C TRP A 139 17.73 3.74 -4.07
N ALA A 140 18.39 4.63 -3.32
CA ALA A 140 19.16 5.73 -3.92
C ALA A 140 20.46 5.29 -4.61
N GLU A 141 21.06 4.21 -4.15
CA GLU A 141 22.33 3.68 -4.66
C GLU A 141 22.23 2.18 -4.86
N TRP A 142 22.96 1.68 -5.86
CA TRP A 142 23.06 0.25 -6.10
C TRP A 142 23.70 -0.48 -4.92
N SER A 143 23.27 -1.71 -4.65
CA SER A 143 23.93 -2.63 -3.74
C SER A 143 23.84 -4.07 -4.24
N GLU A 144 24.80 -4.90 -3.86
CA GLU A 144 24.79 -6.33 -4.19
C GLU A 144 23.53 -7.02 -3.66
N THR A 145 23.05 -6.62 -2.48
CA THR A 145 21.80 -7.14 -1.92
C THR A 145 20.56 -6.73 -2.72
N MET A 146 20.57 -5.55 -3.36
CA MET A 146 19.52 -5.15 -4.31
C MET A 146 19.57 -6.01 -5.57
N GLN A 147 20.78 -6.30 -6.08
CA GLN A 147 20.95 -7.17 -7.23
C GLN A 147 20.46 -8.59 -6.96
N ASP A 148 20.81 -9.15 -5.80
CA ASP A 148 20.36 -10.47 -5.37
C ASP A 148 18.84 -10.51 -5.20
N TYR A 149 18.25 -9.43 -4.68
CA TYR A 149 16.81 -9.28 -4.54
C TYR A 149 16.13 -9.32 -5.92
N CYS A 150 16.62 -8.56 -6.90
CA CYS A 150 16.10 -8.55 -8.26
C CYS A 150 16.19 -9.93 -8.94
N VAL A 151 17.32 -10.66 -8.74
CA VAL A 151 17.49 -12.05 -9.22
C VAL A 151 16.43 -12.98 -8.60
N GLN A 152 16.19 -12.86 -7.32
CA GLN A 152 15.21 -13.70 -6.65
C GLN A 152 13.79 -13.39 -7.10
N ASP A 153 13.44 -12.12 -7.27
CA ASP A 153 12.12 -11.71 -7.75
C ASP A 153 11.86 -12.24 -9.15
N THR A 154 12.85 -12.18 -10.04
CA THR A 154 12.77 -12.75 -11.40
C THR A 154 12.55 -14.26 -11.37
N ARG A 155 13.21 -15.01 -10.48
CA ARG A 155 13.03 -16.46 -10.31
C ARG A 155 11.66 -16.81 -9.72
N ALA A 156 11.26 -16.08 -8.69
CA ALA A 156 9.94 -16.25 -8.08
C ALA A 156 8.81 -15.96 -9.08
N ASN A 157 9.02 -14.96 -9.94
CA ASN A 157 8.07 -14.61 -10.98
C ASN A 157 7.98 -15.69 -12.07
N LEU A 158 9.08 -16.33 -12.46
CA LEU A 158 9.04 -17.48 -13.37
C LEU A 158 8.25 -18.66 -12.76
N THR A 159 8.45 -18.95 -11.48
CA THR A 159 7.69 -19.97 -10.75
C THR A 159 6.20 -19.64 -10.77
N PHE A 160 5.86 -18.39 -10.51
CA PHE A 160 4.50 -17.89 -10.55
C PHE A 160 3.90 -17.94 -11.96
N TYR A 161 4.64 -17.53 -12.99
CA TYR A 161 4.24 -17.63 -14.38
C TYR A 161 3.89 -19.07 -14.78
N LYS A 162 4.76 -20.04 -14.44
CA LYS A 162 4.50 -21.47 -14.69
C LYS A 162 3.21 -21.93 -13.99
N PHE A 163 2.95 -21.46 -12.78
CA PHE A 163 1.71 -21.73 -12.07
C PHE A 163 0.48 -21.15 -12.76
N ILE A 164 0.56 -19.89 -13.24
CA ILE A 164 -0.52 -19.28 -14.04
C ILE A 164 -0.78 -20.12 -15.28
N MET A 165 0.25 -20.47 -16.05
CA MET A 165 0.12 -21.23 -17.30
C MET A 165 -0.43 -22.65 -17.08
N SER A 166 -0.17 -23.25 -15.91
CA SER A 166 -0.77 -24.54 -15.53
C SER A 166 -2.32 -24.50 -15.42
N LYS A 167 -2.92 -23.32 -15.33
CA LYS A 167 -4.38 -23.12 -15.34
C LYS A 167 -4.95 -23.03 -16.75
N ASN A 168 -4.09 -23.11 -17.76
CA ASN A 168 -4.45 -23.07 -19.17
C ASN A 168 -5.33 -21.84 -19.55
N PRO A 169 -4.89 -20.60 -19.21
CA PRO A 169 -5.64 -19.40 -19.55
C PRO A 169 -5.74 -19.24 -21.08
N SER A 170 -6.85 -18.68 -21.54
CA SER A 170 -7.05 -18.43 -22.98
C SER A 170 -6.03 -17.40 -23.51
N PRO A 171 -5.26 -17.72 -24.58
CA PRO A 171 -4.34 -16.74 -25.17
C PRO A 171 -5.04 -15.47 -25.66
N GLN A 172 -6.27 -15.60 -26.20
CA GLN A 172 -7.04 -14.43 -26.63
C GLN A 172 -7.41 -13.53 -25.43
N SER A 173 -7.76 -14.12 -24.29
CA SER A 173 -8.08 -13.35 -23.07
C SER A 173 -6.82 -12.67 -22.50
N ILE A 174 -5.68 -13.36 -22.51
CA ILE A 174 -4.39 -12.75 -22.12
C ILE A 174 -4.10 -11.53 -23.01
N LYS A 175 -4.16 -11.72 -24.33
CA LYS A 175 -3.91 -10.62 -25.27
C LYS A 175 -4.86 -9.46 -25.06
N LEU A 176 -6.15 -9.72 -24.89
CA LEU A 176 -7.16 -8.67 -24.67
C LEU A 176 -6.86 -7.85 -23.42
N GLU A 177 -6.53 -8.50 -22.29
CA GLU A 177 -6.20 -7.82 -21.04
C GLU A 177 -4.94 -6.96 -21.19
N HIS A 178 -3.92 -7.44 -21.90
CA HIS A 178 -2.68 -6.69 -22.15
C HIS A 178 -2.90 -5.49 -23.07
N ASP A 179 -3.65 -5.67 -24.15
CA ASP A 179 -4.00 -4.57 -25.08
C ASP A 179 -4.82 -3.50 -24.33
N PHE A 180 -5.78 -3.92 -23.50
CA PHE A 180 -6.59 -3.00 -22.71
C PHE A 180 -5.76 -2.28 -21.62
N ALA A 181 -4.87 -3.00 -20.95
CA ALA A 181 -3.97 -2.41 -19.97
C ALA A 181 -3.09 -1.32 -20.58
N HIS A 182 -2.59 -1.51 -21.80
CA HIS A 182 -1.83 -0.50 -22.53
C HIS A 182 -2.65 0.81 -22.73
N VAL A 183 -3.94 0.70 -23.07
CA VAL A 183 -4.84 1.86 -23.18
C VAL A 183 -5.03 2.53 -21.83
N ILE A 184 -5.29 1.75 -20.78
CA ILE A 184 -5.46 2.27 -19.40
C ILE A 184 -4.19 2.98 -18.93
N ARG A 185 -2.99 2.44 -19.19
CA ARG A 185 -1.73 3.09 -18.82
C ARG A 185 -1.52 4.43 -19.53
N LYS A 186 -1.92 4.53 -20.80
CA LYS A 186 -1.93 5.82 -21.51
C LYS A 186 -2.87 6.82 -20.86
N GLN A 187 -4.08 6.37 -20.49
CA GLN A 187 -5.06 7.21 -19.82
C GLN A 187 -4.57 7.68 -18.45
N GLU A 188 -3.99 6.78 -17.65
CA GLU A 188 -3.40 7.11 -16.34
C GLU A 188 -2.28 8.15 -16.45
N ARG A 189 -1.38 7.99 -17.43
CA ARG A 189 -0.29 8.95 -17.68
C ARG A 189 -0.78 10.30 -18.19
N GLN A 190 -1.79 10.33 -19.06
CA GLN A 190 -2.41 11.55 -19.54
C GLN A 190 -3.14 12.29 -18.42
N GLY A 191 -3.74 11.55 -17.48
CA GLY A 191 -4.58 12.08 -16.42
C GLY A 191 -5.85 12.73 -16.97
N PHE A 192 -6.45 13.57 -16.16
CA PHE A 192 -7.63 14.37 -16.53
C PHE A 192 -7.48 15.81 -15.98
N ASN A 193 -8.18 16.74 -16.61
CA ASN A 193 -8.16 18.11 -16.17
C ASN A 193 -8.81 18.24 -14.78
N PHE A 194 -8.05 18.80 -13.85
CA PHE A 194 -8.54 19.11 -12.51
C PHE A 194 -8.42 20.62 -12.27
N ASP A 195 -9.52 21.25 -11.89
CA ASP A 195 -9.53 22.69 -11.61
C ASP A 195 -8.89 22.96 -10.23
N VAL A 196 -7.57 23.04 -10.24
CA VAL A 196 -6.77 23.31 -9.02
C VAL A 196 -7.16 24.64 -8.36
N PRO A 197 -7.36 25.76 -9.09
CA PRO A 197 -7.83 27.02 -8.51
C PRO A 197 -9.17 26.90 -7.79
N ALA A 198 -10.16 26.26 -8.41
CA ALA A 198 -11.46 26.03 -7.78
C ALA A 198 -11.37 25.11 -6.57
N ALA A 199 -10.56 24.05 -6.64
CA ALA A 199 -10.32 23.13 -5.52
C ALA A 199 -9.67 23.86 -4.33
N ASN A 200 -8.66 24.69 -4.57
CA ASN A 200 -8.00 25.47 -3.52
C ASN A 200 -8.96 26.49 -2.89
N LYS A 201 -9.80 27.14 -3.68
CA LYS A 201 -10.84 28.06 -3.17
C LYS A 201 -11.86 27.33 -2.29
N LEU A 202 -12.27 26.14 -2.70
CA LEU A 202 -13.16 25.29 -1.91
C LEU A 202 -12.48 24.83 -0.61
N LEU A 203 -11.22 24.40 -0.67
CA LEU A 203 -10.44 24.00 0.49
C LEU A 203 -10.37 25.12 1.53
N GLN A 204 -10.01 26.33 1.12
CA GLN A 204 -9.99 27.51 2.01
C GLN A 204 -11.35 27.76 2.67
N LYS A 205 -12.43 27.71 1.88
CA LYS A 205 -13.80 27.87 2.41
C LYS A 205 -14.14 26.80 3.45
N LEU A 206 -13.77 25.55 3.20
CA LEU A 206 -14.03 24.44 4.14
C LEU A 206 -13.19 24.58 5.41
N GLN A 207 -11.93 24.98 5.30
CA GLN A 207 -11.05 25.22 6.47
C GLN A 207 -11.56 26.38 7.34
N MET A 208 -12.00 27.47 6.72
CA MET A 208 -12.61 28.57 7.46
C MET A 208 -13.87 28.10 8.20
N ARG A 209 -14.75 27.35 7.51
CA ARG A 209 -15.96 26.81 8.13
C ARG A 209 -15.67 25.82 9.25
N GLN A 210 -14.66 24.98 9.10
CA GLN A 210 -14.20 24.08 10.14
C GLN A 210 -13.75 24.86 11.39
N ALA A 211 -12.92 25.89 11.22
CA ALA A 211 -12.44 26.70 12.32
C ALA A 211 -13.58 27.45 13.06
N GLU A 212 -14.56 27.97 12.31
CA GLU A 212 -15.77 28.58 12.90
C GLU A 212 -16.56 27.56 13.75
N LEU A 213 -16.78 26.36 13.22
CA LEU A 213 -17.50 25.32 13.93
C LEU A 213 -16.72 24.83 15.16
N GLU A 214 -15.42 24.64 15.06
CA GLU A 214 -14.59 24.27 16.20
C GLU A 214 -14.64 25.32 17.30
N THR A 215 -14.58 26.61 16.95
CA THR A 215 -14.71 27.73 17.89
C THR A 215 -16.10 27.69 18.57
N SER A 216 -17.16 27.57 17.79
CA SER A 216 -18.53 27.49 18.34
C SER A 216 -18.72 26.28 19.27
N LEU A 217 -18.12 25.14 18.92
CA LEU A 217 -18.16 23.94 19.77
C LEU A 217 -17.39 24.14 21.10
N GLN A 218 -16.25 24.85 21.08
CA GLN A 218 -15.52 25.19 22.31
C GLN A 218 -16.28 26.18 23.21
N GLU A 219 -17.11 27.04 22.61
CA GLU A 219 -18.01 27.93 23.39
C GLU A 219 -19.11 27.15 24.11
N VAL A 220 -19.68 26.13 23.45
CA VAL A 220 -20.73 25.26 24.02
C VAL A 220 -20.15 24.25 25.00
N PHE A 221 -19.07 23.57 24.61
CA PHE A 221 -18.44 22.53 25.39
C PHE A 221 -17.15 23.04 26.04
N LYS A 222 -17.29 23.78 27.13
CA LYS A 222 -16.15 24.29 27.89
C LYS A 222 -15.24 23.17 28.39
N PRO A 223 -13.94 23.40 28.56
CA PRO A 223 -13.04 22.44 29.17
C PRO A 223 -13.54 21.95 30.53
N TRP A 224 -13.32 20.68 30.85
CA TRP A 224 -13.73 20.09 32.12
C TRP A 224 -12.62 19.24 32.73
N ASP A 225 -12.68 19.07 34.06
CA ASP A 225 -11.69 18.32 34.80
C ASP A 225 -12.17 16.88 35.05
N ILE A 226 -11.31 15.92 34.74
CA ILE A 226 -11.43 14.53 35.14
C ILE A 226 -10.52 14.30 36.35
N LYS A 227 -11.12 13.83 37.47
CA LYS A 227 -10.43 13.50 38.72
C LYS A 227 -10.25 11.98 38.79
N THR A 228 -9.02 11.49 38.70
CA THR A 228 -8.68 10.07 38.82
C THR A 228 -8.16 9.82 40.26
N PRO A 229 -8.82 9.01 41.07
CA PRO A 229 -8.36 8.70 42.43
C PRO A 229 -7.08 7.84 42.35
N PHE A 230 -6.14 8.11 43.26
CA PHE A 230 -4.96 7.27 43.45
C PHE A 230 -4.41 7.43 44.88
N VAL A 231 -3.65 6.42 45.32
CA VAL A 231 -2.96 6.45 46.62
C VAL A 231 -1.48 6.58 46.37
N PRO A 232 -0.83 7.69 46.78
CA PRO A 232 0.60 7.90 46.59
C PRO A 232 1.42 6.87 47.38
N LYS A 233 2.46 6.31 46.71
CA LYS A 233 3.42 5.38 47.34
C LYS A 233 4.52 6.11 48.13
N VAL A 234 4.70 7.41 47.90
CA VAL A 234 5.70 8.28 48.53
C VAL A 234 5.13 9.66 48.78
N ASN A 235 5.66 10.39 49.80
CA ASN A 235 5.32 11.79 50.04
C ASN A 235 5.84 12.65 48.92
N ASN A 236 5.05 13.63 48.44
CA ASN A 236 5.48 14.63 47.46
C ASN A 236 4.98 16.01 47.89
N LYS A 237 5.83 16.77 48.58
CA LYS A 237 5.48 18.09 49.11
C LYS A 237 5.13 19.09 48.01
N ALA A 238 5.79 19.03 46.85
CA ALA A 238 5.54 19.96 45.75
C ALA A 238 4.14 19.79 45.12
N ARG A 239 3.56 18.58 45.22
CA ARG A 239 2.20 18.25 44.74
C ARG A 239 1.18 18.07 45.84
N GLY A 240 1.56 18.28 47.13
CA GLY A 240 0.72 18.08 48.27
C GLY A 240 0.31 16.63 48.56
N TYR A 241 1.07 15.63 48.05
CA TYR A 241 0.71 14.23 48.20
C TYR A 241 1.31 13.64 49.49
N VAL A 242 0.49 12.97 50.25
CA VAL A 242 0.85 12.21 51.46
C VAL A 242 0.78 10.72 51.16
N LYS A 243 1.84 9.98 51.52
CA LYS A 243 1.93 8.53 51.34
C LYS A 243 0.76 7.83 52.04
N GLY A 244 0.06 6.99 51.31
CA GLY A 244 -1.03 6.17 51.86
C GLY A 244 -2.39 6.88 51.93
N GLU A 245 -2.48 8.17 51.66
CA GLU A 245 -3.74 8.90 51.65
C GLU A 245 -4.36 8.96 50.25
N LEU A 246 -5.68 8.78 50.17
CA LEU A 246 -6.43 8.90 48.93
C LEU A 246 -6.36 10.35 48.41
N THR A 247 -5.89 10.53 47.20
CA THR A 247 -5.86 11.82 46.51
C THR A 247 -6.31 11.69 45.06
N TYR A 248 -6.31 12.79 44.30
CA TYR A 248 -6.81 12.81 42.93
C TYR A 248 -5.75 13.43 41.98
N LYS A 249 -5.55 12.79 40.84
CA LYS A 249 -4.93 13.42 39.67
C LYS A 249 -6.02 14.14 38.90
N VAL A 250 -5.83 15.44 38.71
CA VAL A 250 -6.75 16.26 37.92
C VAL A 250 -6.17 16.40 36.53
N LYS A 251 -6.97 16.11 35.50
CA LYS A 251 -6.63 16.32 34.09
C LYS A 251 -7.73 17.15 33.45
N THR A 252 -7.39 18.35 33.00
CA THR A 252 -8.31 19.18 32.23
C THR A 252 -8.38 18.67 30.79
N ILE A 253 -9.61 18.41 30.33
CA ILE A 253 -9.91 17.94 28.99
C ILE A 253 -10.50 19.09 28.20
N VAL A 254 -9.94 19.33 27.01
CA VAL A 254 -10.51 20.22 26.00
C VAL A 254 -11.37 19.39 25.07
N PHE A 255 -12.57 19.86 24.73
CA PHE A 255 -13.47 19.15 23.84
C PHE A 255 -12.83 18.89 22.47
N ASN A 256 -12.84 17.64 22.05
CA ASN A 256 -12.38 17.22 20.72
C ASN A 256 -13.60 16.74 19.92
N PRO A 257 -14.03 17.48 18.88
CA PRO A 257 -15.19 17.11 18.06
C PRO A 257 -14.99 15.82 17.23
N ALA A 258 -13.74 15.39 17.03
CA ALA A 258 -13.44 14.10 16.40
C ALA A 258 -13.49 12.90 17.37
N SER A 259 -13.61 13.14 18.66
CA SER A 259 -13.67 12.09 19.68
C SER A 259 -15.11 11.68 20.00
N ARG A 260 -15.50 10.49 19.59
CA ARG A 260 -16.81 9.91 19.95
C ARG A 260 -17.03 9.82 21.45
N ASP A 261 -15.98 9.51 22.21
CA ASP A 261 -16.06 9.45 23.68
C ASP A 261 -16.34 10.84 24.27
N HIS A 262 -15.72 11.92 23.77
CA HIS A 262 -15.99 13.29 24.20
C HIS A 262 -17.42 13.73 23.85
N ILE A 263 -17.88 13.41 22.64
CA ILE A 263 -19.24 13.75 22.21
C ILE A 263 -20.25 13.03 23.12
N ALA A 264 -20.10 11.72 23.31
CA ALA A 264 -21.00 10.94 24.17
C ALA A 264 -21.05 11.49 25.60
N ASP A 265 -19.87 11.74 26.19
CA ASP A 265 -19.76 12.27 27.56
C ASP A 265 -20.44 13.64 27.70
N ARG A 266 -20.18 14.55 26.78
CA ARG A 266 -20.76 15.91 26.85
C ARG A 266 -22.25 15.93 26.58
N LEU A 267 -22.77 15.11 25.66
CA LEU A 267 -24.21 14.96 25.45
C LEU A 267 -24.93 14.39 26.67
N GLN A 268 -24.37 13.37 27.32
CA GLN A 268 -24.92 12.80 28.52
C GLN A 268 -24.92 13.79 29.69
N VAL A 269 -23.76 14.44 29.96
CA VAL A 269 -23.60 15.32 31.13
C VAL A 269 -24.34 16.65 30.96
N LEU A 270 -24.32 17.26 29.77
CA LEU A 270 -24.84 18.63 29.58
C LEU A 270 -26.26 18.65 28.99
N ARG A 271 -26.68 17.59 28.29
CA ARG A 271 -27.99 17.51 27.63
C ARG A 271 -28.88 16.40 28.15
N GLY A 272 -28.40 15.60 29.11
CA GLY A 272 -29.17 14.48 29.65
C GLY A 272 -29.42 13.35 28.63
N TRP A 273 -28.66 13.32 27.55
CA TRP A 273 -28.85 12.31 26.52
C TRP A 273 -28.61 10.89 27.03
N THR A 274 -29.54 10.00 26.74
CA THR A 274 -29.42 8.57 27.08
C THR A 274 -29.13 7.81 25.79
N PRO A 275 -27.97 7.12 25.67
CA PRO A 275 -27.65 6.34 24.50
C PRO A 275 -28.64 5.21 24.21
N SER A 276 -29.16 5.15 22.98
CA SER A 276 -30.05 4.07 22.53
C SER A 276 -29.28 2.90 21.90
N LYS A 277 -28.03 3.15 21.43
CA LYS A 277 -27.19 2.17 20.75
C LYS A 277 -25.80 2.13 21.37
N PHE A 278 -25.21 0.93 21.39
CA PHE A 278 -23.88 0.70 21.94
C PHE A 278 -23.01 -0.08 20.94
N THR A 279 -21.68 0.16 20.99
CA THR A 279 -20.69 -0.62 20.24
C THR A 279 -20.54 -2.03 20.85
N ALA A 280 -19.88 -2.94 20.12
CA ALA A 280 -19.55 -4.28 20.64
C ALA A 280 -18.74 -4.26 21.95
N GLN A 281 -18.03 -3.14 22.23
CA GLN A 281 -17.27 -2.93 23.46
C GLN A 281 -18.10 -2.25 24.59
N GLY A 282 -19.41 -2.07 24.38
CA GLY A 282 -20.30 -1.47 25.38
C GLY A 282 -20.19 0.07 25.49
N LYS A 283 -19.53 0.76 24.56
CA LYS A 283 -19.48 2.22 24.54
C LYS A 283 -20.69 2.78 23.80
N PRO A 284 -21.21 3.97 24.20
CA PRO A 284 -22.25 4.65 23.45
C PRO A 284 -21.87 4.81 21.98
N GLN A 285 -22.76 4.46 21.08
CA GLN A 285 -22.57 4.70 19.66
C GLN A 285 -22.94 6.15 19.35
N VAL A 286 -22.01 6.87 18.69
CA VAL A 286 -22.19 8.26 18.28
C VAL A 286 -21.79 8.31 16.80
N ASP A 287 -22.79 8.22 15.95
CA ASP A 287 -22.65 8.37 14.50
C ASP A 287 -23.73 9.35 13.98
N GLU A 288 -23.67 9.63 12.70
CA GLU A 288 -24.60 10.57 12.07
C GLU A 288 -26.06 10.19 12.26
N SER A 289 -26.39 8.88 12.26
CA SER A 289 -27.75 8.40 12.45
C SER A 289 -28.28 8.69 13.83
N VAL A 290 -27.44 8.50 14.86
CA VAL A 290 -27.77 8.79 16.26
C VAL A 290 -27.86 10.28 16.52
N LEU A 291 -26.93 11.07 15.96
CA LEU A 291 -26.96 12.54 16.14
C LEU A 291 -28.16 13.21 15.48
N LYS A 292 -28.65 12.68 14.36
CA LYS A 292 -29.89 13.15 13.70
C LYS A 292 -31.18 12.86 14.51
N GLU A 293 -31.13 11.92 15.45
CA GLU A 293 -32.26 11.64 16.37
C GLU A 293 -32.35 12.63 17.55
N LEU A 294 -31.38 13.57 17.67
CA LEU A 294 -31.30 14.54 18.79
C LEU A 294 -31.95 15.89 18.50
N ASP A 295 -32.51 16.11 17.32
CA ASP A 295 -33.20 17.33 16.90
C ASP A 295 -34.56 17.51 17.56
#